data_2ced7f693c40c6280436176e72295513
#
_entry.id   2ced7f693c40c6280436176e72295513
#
_cell.length_a   1.000
_cell.length_b   1.000
_cell.length_c   1.000
_cell.angle_alpha   90.00
_cell.angle_beta   90.00
_cell.angle_gamma   90.00
#
_symmetry.space_group_name_H-M   'P 1'
#
loop_
_entity.id
_entity.type
_entity.pdbx_description
1 polymer ?
#
loop_
_entity_poly.entity_id
_entity_poly.type
_entity_poly.pdbx_seq_one_letter_code
_entity_poly.pdbx_strand_id
1 'polypeptide(L)'
;MKSSKLKSAKCLFGFVGALSLFSTALVGQVKTPTHAHVSYGPEERQWLNIYLPSGDEATPVFIYAHHNGSTADDVQSNWADSTVASGIAIVSWESIAKVQGMSDFQTCTADAKAMFAWVKENAATYNFDTDKIFIGGQSRGSFVSWELAHSLDPSILGIYMGQALPGQSLNERLLEPITKKAPPIFLAYRKEPGVVDDIHDPAHGLRVLERYKELGIGDSAELVHSLSETKNSQVMQFVPKFVWSVVKEKR
;
A
#
# COMPACT_ATOMS: atom_id res chain seq x y z
N MET A 1 8.64 -90.39 19.42
CA MET A 1 9.26 -89.39 20.30
C MET A 1 10.18 -88.49 19.49
N LYS A 2 9.74 -87.30 19.12
CA LYS A 2 10.62 -86.19 18.61
C LYS A 2 9.95 -84.92 18.97
N SER A 3 10.58 -84.21 19.90
CA SER A 3 10.19 -82.85 20.38
C SER A 3 10.51 -81.81 19.30
N SER A 4 9.55 -80.94 18.90
CA SER A 4 9.76 -79.81 18.04
C SER A 4 9.70 -78.56 18.87
N LYS A 5 10.80 -77.81 18.93
CA LYS A 5 10.94 -76.52 19.62
C LYS A 5 10.27 -75.42 18.80
N LEU A 6 9.28 -74.76 19.36
CA LEU A 6 8.73 -73.55 18.83
C LEU A 6 9.71 -72.37 18.98
N LYS A 7 10.07 -71.71 17.91
CA LYS A 7 10.83 -70.48 17.91
C LYS A 7 9.88 -69.29 18.02
N SER A 8 10.00 -68.52 19.10
CA SER A 8 9.31 -67.28 19.31
C SER A 8 9.86 -66.16 18.39
N ALA A 9 9.02 -65.64 17.49
CA ALA A 9 9.32 -64.44 16.70
C ALA A 9 8.91 -63.19 17.47
N LYS A 10 9.88 -62.34 17.83
CA LYS A 10 9.63 -61.03 18.36
C LYS A 10 9.25 -60.06 17.24
N CYS A 11 7.98 -59.66 17.20
CA CYS A 11 7.55 -58.52 16.34
C CYS A 11 8.08 -57.22 16.92
N LEU A 12 8.97 -56.59 16.21
CA LEU A 12 9.43 -55.21 16.46
C LEU A 12 8.40 -54.23 15.86
N PHE A 13 7.57 -53.62 16.66
CA PHE A 13 6.70 -52.53 16.25
C PHE A 13 7.53 -51.25 16.08
N GLY A 14 7.83 -50.91 14.83
CA GLY A 14 8.40 -49.60 14.50
C GLY A 14 7.34 -48.51 14.60
N PHE A 15 7.49 -47.63 15.55
CA PHE A 15 6.70 -46.39 15.66
C PHE A 15 7.16 -45.42 14.56
N VAL A 16 6.45 -45.36 13.46
CA VAL A 16 6.62 -44.30 12.47
C VAL A 16 5.89 -43.07 12.99
N GLY A 17 6.64 -42.19 13.64
CA GLY A 17 6.14 -40.87 14.01
C GLY A 17 5.87 -40.03 12.76
N ALA A 18 4.61 -39.83 12.42
CA ALA A 18 4.20 -38.87 11.41
C ALA A 18 4.52 -37.47 11.92
N LEU A 19 5.60 -36.87 11.40
CA LEU A 19 5.92 -35.46 11.61
C LEU A 19 4.88 -34.64 10.80
N SER A 20 3.81 -34.19 11.46
CA SER A 20 2.87 -33.24 10.89
C SER A 20 3.58 -31.91 10.74
N LEU A 21 4.04 -31.62 9.51
CA LEU A 21 4.46 -30.28 9.12
C LEU A 21 3.22 -29.39 9.14
N PHE A 22 2.96 -28.73 10.25
CA PHE A 22 2.05 -27.59 10.28
C PHE A 22 2.66 -26.53 9.37
N SER A 23 2.14 -26.41 8.17
CA SER A 23 2.35 -25.25 7.31
C SER A 23 1.62 -24.09 7.97
N THR A 24 2.30 -23.34 8.85
CA THR A 24 1.84 -22.05 9.30
C THR A 24 1.82 -21.17 8.06
N ALA A 25 0.63 -20.84 7.58
CA ALA A 25 0.45 -19.77 6.62
C ALA A 25 1.18 -18.55 7.22
N LEU A 26 2.21 -18.05 6.56
CA LEU A 26 2.86 -16.80 6.92
C LEU A 26 1.81 -15.70 6.76
N VAL A 27 1.08 -15.41 7.81
CA VAL A 27 0.40 -14.11 7.95
C VAL A 27 1.53 -13.10 7.90
N GLY A 28 1.50 -12.18 6.93
CA GLY A 28 2.57 -11.21 6.75
C GLY A 28 2.80 -10.49 8.08
N GLN A 29 4.05 -10.42 8.52
CA GLN A 29 4.40 -9.73 9.76
C GLN A 29 4.11 -8.24 9.59
N VAL A 30 3.39 -7.67 10.56
CA VAL A 30 3.15 -6.23 10.64
C VAL A 30 4.42 -5.52 11.12
N LYS A 31 4.77 -4.42 10.45
CA LYS A 31 5.93 -3.61 10.82
C LYS A 31 5.61 -2.75 12.06
N THR A 32 6.51 -2.76 13.02
CA THR A 32 6.42 -1.85 14.17
C THR A 32 6.77 -0.42 13.76
N PRO A 33 5.91 0.58 14.03
CA PRO A 33 6.20 1.97 13.75
C PRO A 33 7.30 2.54 14.66
N THR A 34 8.01 3.55 14.18
CA THR A 34 8.95 4.35 14.99
C THR A 34 8.18 5.22 16.00
N HIS A 35 7.07 5.81 15.55
CA HIS A 35 6.13 6.53 16.40
C HIS A 35 4.73 6.02 16.11
N ALA A 36 4.06 5.51 17.15
CA ALA A 36 2.74 4.94 17.05
C ALA A 36 1.66 5.92 17.53
N HIS A 37 0.51 5.89 16.87
CA HIS A 37 -0.71 6.61 17.25
C HIS A 37 -0.49 8.10 17.55
N VAL A 38 0.29 8.76 16.71
CA VAL A 38 0.53 10.21 16.80
C VAL A 38 -0.74 10.92 16.33
N SER A 39 -1.33 11.77 17.18
CA SER A 39 -2.53 12.51 16.83
C SER A 39 -2.23 13.61 15.80
N TYR A 40 -3.06 13.69 14.75
CA TYR A 40 -3.04 14.79 13.79
C TYR A 40 -4.28 15.69 13.86
N GLY A 41 -5.23 15.38 14.75
CA GLY A 41 -6.46 16.14 14.96
C GLY A 41 -7.09 15.86 16.32
N PRO A 42 -8.23 16.50 16.63
CA PRO A 42 -8.86 16.41 17.94
C PRO A 42 -9.66 15.12 18.18
N GLU A 43 -10.02 14.38 17.14
CA GLU A 43 -10.86 13.19 17.27
C GLU A 43 -10.04 11.95 17.59
N GLU A 44 -10.64 11.00 18.31
CA GLU A 44 -10.00 9.77 18.76
C GLU A 44 -9.34 8.97 17.62
N ARG A 45 -9.95 8.97 16.43
CA ARG A 45 -9.42 8.26 15.26
C ARG A 45 -8.53 9.13 14.34
N GLN A 46 -8.28 10.38 14.67
CA GLN A 46 -7.37 11.24 13.90
C GLN A 46 -5.92 11.01 14.35
N TRP A 47 -5.37 9.86 14.05
CA TRP A 47 -3.99 9.49 14.38
C TRP A 47 -3.28 8.83 13.19
N LEU A 48 -1.96 8.77 13.29
CA LEU A 48 -1.09 8.16 12.28
C LEU A 48 0.08 7.43 12.94
N ASN A 49 0.63 6.48 12.20
CA ASN A 49 1.87 5.81 12.51
C ASN A 49 2.98 6.30 11.58
N ILE A 50 4.17 6.51 12.14
CA ILE A 50 5.35 6.97 11.42
C ILE A 50 6.42 5.88 11.47
N TYR A 51 6.98 5.55 10.33
CA TYR A 51 8.07 4.60 10.16
C TYR A 51 9.25 5.35 9.54
N LEU A 52 10.30 5.57 10.33
CA LEU A 52 11.46 6.36 9.90
C LEU A 52 12.63 5.47 9.44
N PRO A 53 13.34 5.85 8.40
CA PRO A 53 14.65 5.30 8.10
C PRO A 53 15.67 5.70 9.17
N SER A 54 16.80 5.00 9.22
CA SER A 54 17.92 5.37 10.09
C SER A 54 18.64 6.61 9.55
N GLY A 55 19.10 7.47 10.46
CA GLY A 55 19.85 8.70 10.13
C GLY A 55 19.04 9.97 10.41
N ASP A 56 19.72 11.11 10.31
CA ASP A 56 19.18 12.43 10.67
C ASP A 56 18.91 13.33 9.47
N GLU A 57 19.09 12.83 8.25
CA GLU A 57 18.83 13.59 7.03
C GLU A 57 17.34 13.62 6.68
N ALA A 58 16.92 14.72 6.05
CA ALA A 58 15.54 14.84 5.57
C ALA A 58 15.24 13.79 4.49
N THR A 59 14.16 13.04 4.67
CA THR A 59 13.82 11.88 3.85
C THR A 59 12.54 12.09 3.05
N PRO A 60 12.43 11.53 1.83
CA PRO A 60 11.15 11.44 1.14
C PRO A 60 10.10 10.77 2.02
N VAL A 61 8.84 11.22 1.89
CA VAL A 61 7.72 10.68 2.65
C VAL A 61 6.73 9.99 1.73
N PHE A 62 6.36 8.76 2.05
CA PHE A 62 5.26 8.05 1.41
C PHE A 62 4.08 7.97 2.38
N ILE A 63 3.02 8.74 2.09
CA ILE A 63 1.77 8.73 2.85
C ILE A 63 0.89 7.60 2.32
N TYR A 64 0.58 6.64 3.20
CA TYR A 64 -0.14 5.42 2.87
C TYR A 64 -1.54 5.39 3.46
N ALA A 65 -2.55 5.24 2.60
CA ALA A 65 -3.94 4.99 2.98
C ALA A 65 -4.25 3.48 2.84
N HIS A 66 -4.66 2.86 3.94
CA HIS A 66 -4.94 1.43 4.02
C HIS A 66 -6.20 1.00 3.26
N HIS A 67 -6.34 -0.29 2.98
CA HIS A 67 -7.49 -0.86 2.30
C HIS A 67 -8.69 -1.06 3.26
N ASN A 68 -9.86 -1.35 2.70
CA ASN A 68 -11.05 -1.70 3.47
C ASN A 68 -10.82 -2.96 4.33
N GLY A 69 -11.27 -2.94 5.58
CA GLY A 69 -11.07 -4.05 6.52
C GLY A 69 -9.68 -4.11 7.16
N SER A 70 -8.85 -3.09 6.94
CA SER A 70 -7.54 -2.89 7.53
C SER A 70 -7.52 -1.58 8.32
N THR A 71 -6.42 -1.33 9.03
CA THR A 71 -6.17 -0.11 9.81
C THR A 71 -4.78 0.44 9.48
N ALA A 72 -4.46 1.63 9.98
CA ALA A 72 -3.13 2.20 9.85
C ALA A 72 -2.04 1.39 10.60
N ASP A 73 -2.45 0.50 11.52
CA ASP A 73 -1.54 -0.43 12.19
C ASP A 73 -1.12 -1.63 11.30
N ASP A 74 -1.87 -1.90 10.22
CA ASP A 74 -1.67 -3.10 9.41
C ASP A 74 -0.61 -2.95 8.29
N VAL A 75 0.38 -2.09 8.48
CA VAL A 75 1.48 -1.92 7.53
C VAL A 75 2.36 -3.16 7.49
N GLN A 76 2.37 -3.85 6.35
CA GLN A 76 3.05 -5.14 6.21
C GLN A 76 4.56 -4.98 6.00
N SER A 77 5.35 -5.70 6.82
CA SER A 77 6.82 -5.65 6.79
C SER A 77 7.44 -5.97 5.44
N ASN A 78 6.83 -6.87 4.67
CA ASN A 78 7.38 -7.33 3.38
C ASN A 78 7.52 -6.26 2.29
N TRP A 79 6.82 -5.11 2.40
CA TRP A 79 7.06 -3.95 1.54
C TRP A 79 7.59 -2.75 2.34
N ALA A 80 7.14 -2.59 3.58
CA ALA A 80 7.53 -1.46 4.41
C ALA A 80 9.01 -1.50 4.81
N ASP A 81 9.55 -2.71 5.09
CA ASP A 81 10.96 -2.85 5.46
C ASP A 81 11.89 -2.41 4.33
N SER A 82 11.60 -2.81 3.10
CA SER A 82 12.38 -2.37 1.94
C SER A 82 12.22 -0.88 1.66
N THR A 83 11.04 -0.32 1.90
CA THR A 83 10.77 1.12 1.72
C THR A 83 11.56 1.94 2.73
N VAL A 84 11.48 1.61 4.01
CA VAL A 84 12.22 2.30 5.08
C VAL A 84 13.73 2.10 4.92
N ALA A 85 14.18 0.87 4.61
CA ALA A 85 15.60 0.59 4.38
C ALA A 85 16.18 1.35 3.17
N SER A 86 15.34 1.73 2.20
CA SER A 86 15.76 2.57 1.06
C SER A 86 15.82 4.06 1.38
N GLY A 87 15.59 4.48 2.62
CA GLY A 87 15.64 5.88 3.03
C GLY A 87 14.34 6.66 2.79
N ILE A 88 13.19 5.99 2.79
CA ILE A 88 11.87 6.61 2.62
C ILE A 88 11.07 6.44 3.91
N ALA A 89 10.58 7.53 4.48
CA ALA A 89 9.65 7.48 5.60
C ALA A 89 8.25 7.05 5.12
N ILE A 90 7.54 6.29 5.96
CA ILE A 90 6.14 5.94 5.71
C ILE A 90 5.28 6.61 6.78
N VAL A 91 4.18 7.22 6.36
CA VAL A 91 3.10 7.72 7.23
C VAL A 91 1.84 6.95 6.89
N SER A 92 1.39 6.07 7.78
CA SER A 92 0.11 5.36 7.66
C SER A 92 -0.90 5.99 8.61
N TRP A 93 -2.10 6.31 8.14
CA TRP A 93 -3.03 7.16 8.88
C TRP A 93 -4.44 6.59 8.95
N GLU A 94 -5.16 6.96 10.01
CA GLU A 94 -6.57 6.66 10.24
C GLU A 94 -7.47 7.88 9.99
N SER A 95 -8.75 7.63 9.81
CA SER A 95 -9.81 8.63 9.68
C SER A 95 -10.97 8.32 10.62
N ILE A 96 -11.69 9.34 11.05
CA ILE A 96 -12.97 9.17 11.75
C ILE A 96 -14.02 8.53 10.84
N ALA A 97 -13.87 8.68 9.53
CA ALA A 97 -14.71 7.98 8.57
C ALA A 97 -14.42 6.48 8.64
N LYS A 98 -15.41 5.70 8.99
CA LYS A 98 -15.41 4.27 8.72
C LYS A 98 -15.58 4.12 7.22
N VAL A 99 -14.51 4.05 6.46
CA VAL A 99 -14.48 4.09 5.00
C VAL A 99 -15.30 2.94 4.40
N GLN A 100 -16.62 3.01 4.48
CA GLN A 100 -17.54 1.96 4.01
C GLN A 100 -18.56 2.44 2.96
N GLY A 101 -18.46 3.65 2.46
CA GLY A 101 -19.39 4.15 1.46
C GLY A 101 -19.04 5.54 0.96
N MET A 102 -19.76 5.99 -0.06
CA MET A 102 -19.60 7.35 -0.61
C MET A 102 -19.98 8.44 0.41
N SER A 103 -20.83 8.14 1.38
CA SER A 103 -21.21 9.08 2.47
C SER A 103 -20.01 9.42 3.36
N ASP A 104 -19.09 8.48 3.57
CA ASP A 104 -17.92 8.68 4.41
C ASP A 104 -16.73 9.28 3.66
N PHE A 105 -16.81 9.35 2.33
CA PHE A 105 -15.72 9.83 1.49
C PHE A 105 -15.39 11.29 1.75
N GLN A 106 -16.40 12.15 1.96
CA GLN A 106 -16.19 13.57 2.25
C GLN A 106 -15.47 13.75 3.59
N THR A 107 -15.89 13.03 4.62
CA THR A 107 -15.25 13.04 5.94
C THR A 107 -13.82 12.54 5.83
N CYS A 108 -13.61 11.43 5.13
CA CYS A 108 -12.27 10.89 4.91
C CYS A 108 -11.36 11.86 4.15
N THR A 109 -11.90 12.58 3.17
CA THR A 109 -11.16 13.62 2.43
C THR A 109 -10.80 14.81 3.32
N ALA A 110 -11.70 15.23 4.23
CA ALA A 110 -11.41 16.28 5.20
C ALA A 110 -10.28 15.87 6.15
N ASP A 111 -10.33 14.64 6.67
CA ASP A 111 -9.28 14.09 7.52
C ASP A 111 -7.94 13.95 6.77
N ALA A 112 -7.99 13.54 5.51
CA ALA A 112 -6.80 13.44 4.68
C ALA A 112 -6.12 14.80 4.47
N LYS A 113 -6.90 15.88 4.30
CA LYS A 113 -6.38 17.26 4.24
C LYS A 113 -5.73 17.67 5.55
N ALA A 114 -6.40 17.41 6.67
CA ALA A 114 -5.87 17.72 8.01
C ALA A 114 -4.58 16.94 8.28
N MET A 115 -4.54 15.65 7.99
CA MET A 115 -3.36 14.81 8.10
C MET A 115 -2.22 15.31 7.24
N PHE A 116 -2.50 15.67 5.99
CA PHE A 116 -1.48 16.17 5.06
C PHE A 116 -0.88 17.51 5.52
N ALA A 117 -1.72 18.43 6.01
CA ALA A 117 -1.26 19.66 6.61
C ALA A 117 -0.36 19.40 7.83
N TRP A 118 -0.79 18.49 8.71
CA TRP A 118 -0.02 18.07 9.87
C TRP A 118 1.35 17.50 9.51
N VAL A 119 1.45 16.66 8.48
CA VAL A 119 2.72 16.10 7.99
C VAL A 119 3.68 17.22 7.57
N LYS A 120 3.18 18.23 6.86
CA LYS A 120 4.00 19.39 6.45
C LYS A 120 4.44 20.25 7.62
N GLU A 121 3.54 20.53 8.55
CA GLU A 121 3.81 21.33 9.75
C GLU A 121 4.81 20.69 10.71
N ASN A 122 4.81 19.35 10.77
CA ASN A 122 5.70 18.58 11.64
C ASN A 122 6.94 18.02 10.94
N ALA A 123 7.20 18.45 9.71
CA ALA A 123 8.29 17.91 8.89
C ALA A 123 9.65 18.00 9.57
N ALA A 124 9.96 19.11 10.23
CA ALA A 124 11.24 19.31 10.94
C ALA A 124 11.38 18.35 12.14
N THR A 125 10.29 17.98 12.81
CA THR A 125 10.32 17.07 13.96
C THR A 125 10.65 15.63 13.56
N TYR A 126 10.22 15.21 12.38
CA TYR A 126 10.37 13.85 11.89
C TYR A 126 11.36 13.71 10.73
N ASN A 127 12.11 14.76 10.42
CA ASN A 127 13.05 14.80 9.29
C ASN A 127 12.40 14.48 7.93
N PHE A 128 11.19 14.98 7.69
CA PHE A 128 10.50 14.84 6.41
C PHE A 128 10.98 15.89 5.41
N ASP A 129 11.25 15.45 4.18
CA ASP A 129 11.52 16.35 3.05
C ASP A 129 10.19 16.74 2.40
N THR A 130 9.71 17.95 2.67
CA THR A 130 8.41 18.46 2.16
C THR A 130 8.39 18.66 0.66
N ASP A 131 9.55 18.70 -0.01
CA ASP A 131 9.65 18.76 -1.46
C ASP A 131 9.58 17.36 -2.10
N LYS A 132 9.54 16.29 -1.29
CA LYS A 132 9.52 14.90 -1.71
C LYS A 132 8.40 14.10 -1.04
N ILE A 133 7.18 14.63 -1.09
CA ILE A 133 6.00 13.94 -0.58
C ILE A 133 5.35 13.13 -1.71
N PHE A 134 5.18 11.85 -1.45
CA PHE A 134 4.45 10.90 -2.27
C PHE A 134 3.21 10.44 -1.53
N ILE A 135 2.16 10.13 -2.27
CA ILE A 135 0.92 9.67 -1.69
C ILE A 135 0.48 8.38 -2.37
N GLY A 136 -0.16 7.51 -1.62
CA GLY A 136 -0.66 6.29 -2.19
C GLY A 136 -1.61 5.56 -1.27
N GLY A 137 -2.14 4.47 -1.79
CA GLY A 137 -3.05 3.63 -1.02
C GLY A 137 -3.31 2.32 -1.72
N GLN A 138 -3.96 1.43 -0.99
CA GLN A 138 -4.40 0.16 -1.53
C GLN A 138 -5.92 0.09 -1.55
N SER A 139 -6.50 -0.41 -2.65
CA SER A 139 -7.94 -0.60 -2.79
C SER A 139 -8.67 0.71 -2.44
N ARG A 140 -9.48 0.74 -1.41
CA ARG A 140 -10.21 1.92 -0.94
C ARG A 140 -9.33 3.13 -0.62
N GLY A 141 -8.13 2.92 -0.06
CA GLY A 141 -7.17 3.98 0.19
C GLY A 141 -6.72 4.72 -1.07
N SER A 142 -6.84 4.10 -2.24
CA SER A 142 -6.51 4.75 -3.51
C SER A 142 -7.44 5.91 -3.84
N PHE A 143 -8.71 5.90 -3.44
CA PHE A 143 -9.64 7.01 -3.70
C PHE A 143 -9.22 8.29 -3.00
N VAL A 144 -8.92 8.17 -1.70
CA VAL A 144 -8.54 9.34 -0.91
C VAL A 144 -7.21 9.91 -1.38
N SER A 145 -6.28 9.02 -1.70
CA SER A 145 -4.97 9.40 -2.26
C SER A 145 -5.11 10.08 -3.61
N TRP A 146 -6.03 9.60 -4.45
CA TRP A 146 -6.35 10.24 -5.73
C TRP A 146 -6.90 11.65 -5.55
N GLU A 147 -7.88 11.81 -4.64
CA GLU A 147 -8.50 13.10 -4.35
C GLU A 147 -7.47 14.12 -3.85
N LEU A 148 -6.62 13.72 -2.90
CA LEU A 148 -5.54 14.59 -2.41
C LEU A 148 -4.60 15.04 -3.54
N ALA A 149 -4.17 14.11 -4.37
CA ALA A 149 -3.17 14.37 -5.40
C ALA A 149 -3.68 15.27 -6.52
N HIS A 150 -4.96 15.19 -6.87
CA HIS A 150 -5.51 15.92 -8.00
C HIS A 150 -6.29 17.19 -7.63
N SER A 151 -6.77 17.27 -6.38
CA SER A 151 -7.66 18.36 -5.99
C SER A 151 -7.01 19.40 -5.07
N LEU A 152 -5.89 19.10 -4.43
CA LEU A 152 -5.58 19.82 -3.20
C LEU A 152 -4.18 20.40 -3.08
N ASP A 153 -3.15 19.74 -3.55
CA ASP A 153 -1.80 20.25 -3.29
C ASP A 153 -0.81 19.90 -4.42
N PRO A 154 -0.26 20.92 -5.09
CA PRO A 154 0.74 20.70 -6.15
C PRO A 154 2.10 20.20 -5.60
N SER A 155 2.29 20.14 -4.29
CA SER A 155 3.52 19.65 -3.67
C SER A 155 3.64 18.13 -3.67
N ILE A 156 2.57 17.38 -4.03
CA ILE A 156 2.61 15.94 -4.16
C ILE A 156 3.45 15.57 -5.38
N LEU A 157 4.56 14.88 -5.13
CA LEU A 157 5.56 14.61 -6.13
C LEU A 157 5.23 13.39 -7.01
N GLY A 158 4.46 12.45 -6.49
CA GLY A 158 4.02 11.26 -7.23
C GLY A 158 2.94 10.47 -6.48
N ILE A 159 2.24 9.62 -7.22
CA ILE A 159 1.10 8.82 -6.76
C ILE A 159 1.41 7.34 -6.95
N TYR A 160 1.30 6.54 -5.91
CA TYR A 160 1.44 5.09 -5.99
C TYR A 160 0.18 4.38 -5.51
N MET A 161 -0.45 3.57 -6.36
CA MET A 161 -1.71 2.91 -6.03
C MET A 161 -1.66 1.41 -6.28
N GLY A 162 -1.91 0.64 -5.22
CA GLY A 162 -2.09 -0.80 -5.26
C GLY A 162 -3.55 -1.18 -5.35
N GLN A 163 -3.95 -2.00 -6.32
CA GLN A 163 -5.35 -2.41 -6.49
C GLN A 163 -6.27 -1.18 -6.53
N ALA A 164 -5.93 -0.19 -7.32
CA ALA A 164 -6.70 1.05 -7.43
C ALA A 164 -8.16 0.76 -7.79
N LEU A 165 -9.05 1.52 -7.16
CA LEU A 165 -10.49 1.45 -7.39
C LEU A 165 -10.96 2.66 -8.16
N PRO A 166 -11.04 2.65 -9.46
CA PRO A 166 -12.06 3.42 -10.13
C PRO A 166 -13.30 2.53 -10.20
N GLY A 167 -14.24 2.67 -9.31
CA GLY A 167 -15.53 2.01 -9.46
C GLY A 167 -16.15 2.36 -10.82
N GLN A 168 -16.91 1.46 -11.43
CA GLN A 168 -17.53 1.67 -12.74
C GLN A 168 -18.29 3.00 -12.83
N SER A 169 -18.94 3.42 -11.75
CA SER A 169 -19.66 4.70 -11.65
C SER A 169 -18.78 5.93 -11.40
N LEU A 170 -17.49 5.75 -11.07
CA LEU A 170 -16.56 6.83 -10.74
C LEU A 170 -15.52 7.08 -11.84
N ASN A 171 -15.48 6.23 -12.87
CA ASN A 171 -14.48 6.27 -13.94
C ASN A 171 -14.33 7.65 -14.59
N GLU A 172 -15.42 8.28 -14.96
CA GLU A 172 -15.38 9.60 -15.60
C GLU A 172 -14.89 10.66 -14.62
N ARG A 173 -15.39 10.64 -13.38
CA ARG A 173 -14.97 11.58 -12.33
C ARG A 173 -13.51 11.43 -11.92
N LEU A 174 -12.93 10.25 -12.05
CA LEU A 174 -11.52 10.02 -11.76
C LEU A 174 -10.59 10.47 -12.88
N LEU A 175 -11.05 10.46 -14.13
CA LEU A 175 -10.24 10.88 -15.28
C LEU A 175 -10.26 12.40 -15.48
N GLU A 176 -11.38 13.07 -15.14
CA GLU A 176 -11.53 14.51 -15.28
C GLU A 176 -10.43 15.35 -14.60
N PRO A 177 -10.01 15.04 -13.34
CA PRO A 177 -9.00 15.85 -12.68
C PRO A 177 -7.59 15.66 -13.22
N ILE A 178 -7.35 14.65 -14.07
CA ILE A 178 -6.05 14.45 -14.69
C ILE A 178 -5.78 15.52 -15.73
N THR A 179 -4.80 16.37 -15.47
CA THR A 179 -4.35 17.45 -16.36
C THR A 179 -2.91 17.20 -16.80
N LYS A 180 -2.38 18.05 -17.72
CA LYS A 180 -0.95 18.02 -18.11
C LYS A 180 0.02 18.26 -16.94
N LYS A 181 -0.48 18.72 -15.78
CA LYS A 181 0.29 18.93 -14.56
C LYS A 181 0.14 17.79 -13.55
N ALA A 182 -0.56 16.71 -13.94
CA ALA A 182 -0.72 15.56 -13.07
C ALA A 182 0.65 15.00 -12.65
N PRO A 183 0.83 14.64 -11.38
CA PRO A 183 2.09 14.06 -10.91
C PRO A 183 2.31 12.67 -11.54
N PRO A 184 3.56 12.19 -11.61
CA PRO A 184 3.86 10.81 -11.98
C PRO A 184 3.02 9.81 -11.19
N ILE A 185 2.58 8.73 -11.86
CA ILE A 185 1.74 7.71 -11.26
C ILE A 185 2.27 6.30 -11.50
N PHE A 186 2.20 5.47 -10.46
CA PHE A 186 2.45 4.02 -10.55
C PHE A 186 1.21 3.25 -10.09
N LEU A 187 0.75 2.33 -10.92
CA LEU A 187 -0.41 1.48 -10.65
C LEU A 187 0.02 0.01 -10.60
N ALA A 188 -0.37 -0.70 -9.54
CA ALA A 188 -0.05 -2.12 -9.37
C ALA A 188 -1.31 -2.96 -9.13
N TYR A 189 -1.47 -4.03 -9.91
CA TYR A 189 -2.62 -4.93 -9.85
C TYR A 189 -2.18 -6.39 -9.77
N ARG A 190 -3.01 -7.23 -9.13
CA ARG A 190 -2.75 -8.66 -9.00
C ARG A 190 -3.20 -9.45 -10.20
N LYS A 191 -4.33 -9.07 -10.78
CA LYS A 191 -5.02 -9.84 -11.84
C LYS A 191 -4.59 -9.40 -13.24
N GLU A 192 -4.93 -10.22 -14.21
CA GLU A 192 -4.92 -9.84 -15.62
C GLU A 192 -6.08 -8.89 -15.92
N PRO A 193 -5.95 -7.99 -16.91
CA PRO A 193 -7.04 -7.15 -17.37
C PRO A 193 -8.19 -7.97 -17.97
N GLY A 194 -9.43 -7.49 -17.78
CA GLY A 194 -10.63 -8.06 -18.42
C GLY A 194 -11.34 -9.14 -17.59
N VAL A 195 -11.05 -9.24 -16.31
CA VAL A 195 -11.87 -10.05 -15.38
C VAL A 195 -13.16 -9.28 -15.11
N VAL A 196 -14.26 -9.74 -15.72
CA VAL A 196 -15.57 -9.09 -15.66
C VAL A 196 -16.02 -8.90 -14.20
N ASP A 197 -16.59 -7.73 -13.92
CA ASP A 197 -17.16 -7.32 -12.62
C ASP A 197 -16.16 -7.21 -11.47
N ASP A 198 -14.87 -7.16 -11.75
CA ASP A 198 -13.87 -6.94 -10.73
C ASP A 198 -13.60 -5.45 -10.52
N ILE A 199 -13.89 -4.96 -9.32
CA ILE A 199 -13.57 -3.60 -8.91
C ILE A 199 -12.05 -3.31 -8.93
N HIS A 200 -11.21 -4.35 -8.94
CA HIS A 200 -9.76 -4.27 -9.03
C HIS A 200 -9.23 -4.69 -10.42
N ASP A 201 -10.06 -4.64 -11.46
CA ASP A 201 -9.61 -4.96 -12.82
C ASP A 201 -8.55 -3.94 -13.28
N PRO A 202 -7.36 -4.38 -13.71
CA PRO A 202 -6.35 -3.52 -14.29
C PRO A 202 -6.82 -2.68 -15.50
N ALA A 203 -7.89 -3.10 -16.18
CA ALA A 203 -8.51 -2.33 -17.26
C ALA A 203 -8.86 -0.90 -16.82
N HIS A 204 -9.21 -0.70 -15.57
CA HIS A 204 -9.45 0.62 -15.02
C HIS A 204 -8.16 1.46 -14.97
N GLY A 205 -7.06 0.89 -14.55
CA GLY A 205 -5.75 1.55 -14.55
C GLY A 205 -5.23 1.83 -15.95
N LEU A 206 -5.49 0.94 -16.92
CA LEU A 206 -5.12 1.16 -18.33
C LEU A 206 -5.78 2.41 -18.91
N ARG A 207 -7.02 2.73 -18.52
CA ARG A 207 -7.69 3.97 -18.91
C ARG A 207 -6.98 5.22 -18.35
N VAL A 208 -6.44 5.13 -17.14
CA VAL A 208 -5.62 6.20 -16.57
C VAL A 208 -4.35 6.41 -17.40
N LEU A 209 -3.65 5.33 -17.77
CA LEU A 209 -2.48 5.42 -18.65
C LEU A 209 -2.80 6.03 -19.99
N GLU A 210 -3.94 5.64 -20.59
CA GLU A 210 -4.41 6.22 -21.85
C GLU A 210 -4.63 7.73 -21.70
N ARG A 211 -5.26 8.17 -20.61
CA ARG A 211 -5.46 9.59 -20.32
C ARG A 211 -4.15 10.35 -20.19
N TYR A 212 -3.14 9.79 -19.52
CA TYR A 212 -1.80 10.38 -19.46
C TYR A 212 -1.16 10.52 -20.85
N LYS A 213 -1.32 9.51 -21.71
CA LYS A 213 -0.83 9.56 -23.11
C LYS A 213 -1.53 10.63 -23.95
N GLU A 214 -2.87 10.73 -23.86
CA GLU A 214 -3.65 11.77 -24.54
C GLU A 214 -3.19 13.18 -24.16
N LEU A 215 -2.78 13.36 -22.92
CA LEU A 215 -2.26 14.64 -22.40
C LEU A 215 -0.79 14.90 -22.75
N GLY A 216 -0.10 13.94 -23.37
CA GLY A 216 1.31 14.06 -23.74
C GLY A 216 2.27 13.92 -22.55
N ILE A 217 1.83 13.26 -21.48
CA ILE A 217 2.61 12.96 -20.26
C ILE A 217 2.69 11.45 -19.98
N GLY A 218 2.53 10.62 -21.01
CA GLY A 218 2.48 9.16 -20.87
C GLY A 218 3.70 8.53 -20.22
N ASP A 219 4.88 9.12 -20.38
CA ASP A 219 6.13 8.63 -19.79
C ASP A 219 6.16 8.74 -18.26
N SER A 220 5.26 9.55 -17.66
CA SER A 220 5.12 9.69 -16.23
C SER A 220 4.10 8.72 -15.60
N ALA A 221 3.57 7.76 -16.36
CA ALA A 221 2.59 6.77 -15.90
C ALA A 221 3.08 5.35 -16.15
N GLU A 222 3.17 4.54 -15.08
CA GLU A 222 3.55 3.12 -15.15
C GLU A 222 2.44 2.26 -14.54
N LEU A 223 2.17 1.10 -15.15
CA LEU A 223 1.23 0.11 -14.64
C LEU A 223 1.85 -1.28 -14.75
N VAL A 224 1.73 -2.03 -13.67
CA VAL A 224 2.03 -3.46 -13.62
C VAL A 224 0.80 -4.25 -13.21
N HIS A 225 0.60 -5.42 -13.80
CA HIS A 225 -0.51 -6.32 -13.47
C HIS A 225 -0.02 -7.77 -13.36
N SER A 226 -0.94 -8.71 -13.13
CA SER A 226 -0.62 -10.15 -13.02
C SER A 226 0.33 -10.48 -11.88
N LEU A 227 0.35 -9.66 -10.85
CA LEU A 227 1.07 -9.95 -9.63
C LEU A 227 0.34 -11.08 -8.88
N SER A 228 1.08 -12.05 -8.34
CA SER A 228 0.51 -13.22 -7.64
C SER A 228 -0.53 -12.82 -6.58
N GLU A 229 -1.67 -13.55 -6.56
CA GLU A 229 -2.77 -13.31 -5.60
C GLU A 229 -2.42 -13.69 -4.16
N THR A 230 -1.36 -14.46 -3.96
CA THR A 230 -1.04 -15.07 -2.65
C THR A 230 -0.50 -14.10 -1.60
N LYS A 231 -0.14 -12.85 -1.98
CA LYS A 231 0.45 -11.87 -1.06
C LYS A 231 -0.12 -10.48 -1.29
N ASN A 232 -0.96 -10.01 -0.38
CA ASN A 232 -1.55 -8.66 -0.41
C ASN A 232 -0.54 -7.52 -0.62
N SER A 233 0.65 -7.71 -0.12
CA SER A 233 1.75 -6.74 -0.13
C SER A 233 2.51 -6.61 -1.44
N GLN A 234 2.35 -7.55 -2.37
CA GLN A 234 3.08 -7.48 -3.64
C GLN A 234 2.72 -6.24 -4.45
N VAL A 235 1.47 -5.76 -4.32
CA VAL A 235 1.06 -4.53 -4.99
C VAL A 235 1.74 -3.27 -4.45
N MET A 236 2.36 -3.33 -3.27
CA MET A 236 3.09 -2.21 -2.66
C MET A 236 4.62 -2.34 -2.76
N GLN A 237 5.14 -3.44 -3.29
CA GLN A 237 6.58 -3.75 -3.30
C GLN A 237 7.42 -2.80 -4.17
N PHE A 238 6.81 -2.09 -5.11
CA PHE A 238 7.51 -1.19 -6.02
C PHE A 238 7.60 0.25 -5.52
N VAL A 239 7.06 0.56 -4.32
CA VAL A 239 7.13 1.92 -3.73
C VAL A 239 8.54 2.48 -3.74
N PRO A 240 9.60 1.76 -3.29
CA PRO A 240 10.96 2.30 -3.31
C PRO A 240 11.46 2.63 -4.71
N LYS A 241 11.24 1.73 -5.67
CA LYS A 241 11.63 1.93 -7.07
C LYS A 241 10.96 3.18 -7.64
N PHE A 242 9.65 3.32 -7.46
CA PHE A 242 8.88 4.44 -7.96
C PHE A 242 9.33 5.77 -7.34
N VAL A 243 9.41 5.86 -6.01
CA VAL A 243 9.82 7.08 -5.31
C VAL A 243 11.17 7.55 -5.82
N TRP A 244 12.17 6.66 -5.88
CA TRP A 244 13.51 7.05 -6.31
C TRP A 244 13.64 7.31 -7.81
N SER A 245 12.81 6.73 -8.68
CA SER A 245 12.78 7.10 -10.10
C SER A 245 12.36 8.57 -10.27
N VAL A 246 11.24 8.95 -9.65
CA VAL A 246 10.70 10.32 -9.71
C VAL A 246 11.66 11.35 -9.08
N VAL A 247 12.29 11.03 -7.94
CA VAL A 247 13.27 11.92 -7.30
C VAL A 247 14.51 12.14 -8.16
N LYS A 248 14.95 11.12 -8.91
CA LYS A 248 16.12 11.24 -9.81
C LYS A 248 15.82 12.06 -11.06
N GLU A 249 14.63 11.96 -11.61
CA GLU A 249 14.22 12.71 -12.81
C GLU A 249 14.11 14.23 -12.57
N LYS A 250 13.88 14.64 -11.32
CA LYS A 250 13.76 16.06 -10.94
C LYS A 250 15.09 16.71 -10.50
N ARG A 251 16.18 15.95 -10.46
CA ARG A 251 17.54 16.48 -10.22
C ARG A 251 18.19 16.88 -11.52
#